data_7075b1070e98030621f82988b4977c0b
#
_entry.id   7075b1070e98030621f82988b4977c0b
#
_cell.length_a   1.000
_cell.length_b   1.000
_cell.length_c   1.000
_cell.angle_alpha   90.00
_cell.angle_beta   90.00
_cell.angle_gamma   90.00
#
_symmetry.space_group_name_H-M   'P 1'
#
loop_
_entity.id
_entity.type
_entity.pdbx_description
1 polymer ?
#
loop_
_entity_poly.entity_id
_entity_poly.type
_entity_poly.pdbx_seq_one_letter_code
_entity_poly.pdbx_strand_id
1 'polypeptide(L)'
;MDIFLAKLSTFGNALPGDITQGLIWGIMAIGVFITYKILDFADLTVDGTLGLGGVVAVVLISNGVPVPVAMLIAFLAGCAAGLCTALLNTMLGIPGILAGILTQLALYSVYLDINGKANAPVSVDKFPLVISSRYVTAGNEVVDIIRTVGTALLFVVLIIAALYWFFGTEYGMAIRATGCNSAMSKAEGINTKRTTIIALVLSNGMVGLAGALLAQYQGFADVNMGRGAIVIGLAAVIIGMVPVSYTHL
;
A
#
# COMPACT_ATOMS: atom_id res chain seq x y z
N MET A 1 -11.43 -40.07 8.10
CA MET A 1 -10.44 -39.44 9.01
C MET A 1 -9.28 -38.85 8.21
N ASP A 2 -8.73 -39.56 7.25
CA ASP A 2 -7.55 -39.14 6.47
C ASP A 2 -7.73 -37.89 5.61
N ILE A 3 -8.91 -37.72 5.00
CA ILE A 3 -9.23 -36.52 4.21
C ILE A 3 -9.32 -35.26 5.08
N PHE A 4 -9.82 -35.37 6.31
CA PHE A 4 -9.89 -34.25 7.24
C PHE A 4 -8.51 -33.87 7.77
N LEU A 5 -7.67 -34.84 8.11
CA LEU A 5 -6.29 -34.63 8.56
C LEU A 5 -5.44 -34.04 7.41
N ALA A 6 -5.60 -34.52 6.17
CA ALA A 6 -4.92 -33.96 5.01
C ALA A 6 -5.34 -32.50 4.75
N LYS A 7 -6.62 -32.16 4.88
CA LYS A 7 -7.09 -30.76 4.76
C LYS A 7 -6.56 -29.87 5.89
N LEU A 8 -6.48 -30.40 7.12
CA LEU A 8 -5.96 -29.67 8.26
C LEU A 8 -4.45 -29.38 8.13
N SER A 9 -3.67 -30.35 7.62
CA SER A 9 -2.25 -30.15 7.33
C SER A 9 -2.02 -29.14 6.20
N THR A 10 -2.82 -29.21 5.14
CA THR A 10 -2.77 -28.23 4.04
C THR A 10 -3.09 -26.82 4.53
N PHE A 11 -4.09 -26.67 5.40
CA PHE A 11 -4.43 -25.39 6.02
C PHE A 11 -3.27 -24.86 6.90
N GLY A 12 -2.67 -25.72 7.72
CA GLY A 12 -1.52 -25.33 8.55
C GLY A 12 -0.32 -24.85 7.72
N ASN A 13 -0.08 -25.48 6.57
CA ASN A 13 1.02 -25.09 5.67
C ASN A 13 0.73 -23.80 4.88
N ALA A 14 -0.54 -23.43 4.64
CA ALA A 14 -0.93 -22.20 3.96
C ALA A 14 -0.89 -20.97 4.87
N LEU A 15 -1.14 -21.15 6.19
CA LEU A 15 -1.25 -20.08 7.18
C LEU A 15 -0.10 -19.04 7.12
N PRO A 16 1.19 -19.41 7.06
CA PRO A 16 2.27 -18.43 7.04
C PRO A 16 2.24 -17.54 5.79
N GLY A 17 1.86 -18.14 4.65
CA GLY A 17 1.69 -17.40 3.40
C GLY A 17 0.56 -16.38 3.48
N ASP A 18 -0.59 -16.81 4.00
CA ASP A 18 -1.78 -15.97 4.15
C ASP A 18 -1.53 -14.82 5.14
N ILE A 19 -0.82 -15.09 6.25
CA ILE A 19 -0.40 -14.06 7.22
C ILE A 19 0.52 -13.03 6.55
N THR A 20 1.51 -13.48 5.78
CA THR A 20 2.44 -12.57 5.07
C THR A 20 1.69 -11.70 4.09
N GLN A 21 0.80 -12.29 3.30
CA GLN A 21 -0.03 -11.54 2.35
C GLN A 21 -0.96 -10.56 3.08
N GLY A 22 -1.58 -10.98 4.18
CA GLY A 22 -2.40 -10.12 5.01
C GLY A 22 -1.64 -8.92 5.59
N LEU A 23 -0.38 -9.09 6.01
CA LEU A 23 0.48 -8.00 6.46
C LEU A 23 0.78 -7.00 5.34
N ILE A 24 1.03 -7.46 4.12
CA ILE A 24 1.27 -6.59 2.96
C ILE A 24 0.00 -5.78 2.64
N TRP A 25 -1.18 -6.42 2.61
CA TRP A 25 -2.46 -5.72 2.47
C TRP A 25 -2.72 -4.76 3.62
N GLY A 26 -2.23 -5.07 4.83
CA GLY A 26 -2.26 -4.19 5.99
C GLY A 26 -1.52 -2.87 5.76
N ILE A 27 -0.35 -2.90 5.09
CA ILE A 27 0.39 -1.67 4.73
C ILE A 27 -0.46 -0.79 3.79
N MET A 28 -1.10 -1.39 2.79
CA MET A 28 -2.01 -0.67 1.90
C MET A 28 -3.20 -0.09 2.66
N ALA A 29 -3.81 -0.88 3.56
CA ALA A 29 -4.93 -0.43 4.40
C ALA A 29 -4.55 0.75 5.31
N ILE A 30 -3.32 0.80 5.83
CA ILE A 30 -2.81 1.94 6.58
C ILE A 30 -2.75 3.19 5.69
N GLY A 31 -2.31 3.06 4.42
CA GLY A 31 -2.37 4.16 3.45
C GLY A 31 -3.80 4.68 3.27
N VAL A 32 -4.76 3.78 3.01
CA VAL A 32 -6.18 4.10 2.88
C VAL A 32 -6.75 4.74 4.16
N PHE A 33 -6.31 4.28 5.34
CA PHE A 33 -6.72 4.86 6.62
C PHE A 33 -6.36 6.35 6.73
N ILE A 34 -5.19 6.75 6.23
CA ILE A 34 -4.76 8.15 6.25
C ILE A 34 -5.70 9.01 5.41
N THR A 35 -6.04 8.59 4.20
CA THR A 35 -6.92 9.38 3.32
C THR A 35 -8.37 9.32 3.80
N TYR A 36 -8.90 8.15 4.07
CA TYR A 36 -10.30 7.96 4.39
C TYR A 36 -10.68 8.45 5.79
N LYS A 37 -9.88 8.05 6.84
CA LYS A 37 -10.27 8.34 8.23
C LYS A 37 -9.65 9.63 8.76
N ILE A 38 -8.38 9.90 8.42
CA ILE A 38 -7.69 11.07 9.00
C ILE A 38 -7.98 12.32 8.18
N LEU A 39 -7.99 12.26 6.85
CA LEU A 39 -8.19 13.41 5.96
C LEU A 39 -9.65 13.59 5.54
N ASP A 40 -10.51 12.59 5.73
CA ASP A 40 -11.91 12.55 5.22
C ASP A 40 -11.98 12.76 3.69
N PHE A 41 -11.10 12.05 2.97
CA PHE A 41 -10.94 12.16 1.52
C PHE A 41 -11.07 10.78 0.87
N ALA A 42 -12.05 10.62 -0.04
CA ALA A 42 -12.22 9.40 -0.82
C ALA A 42 -11.21 9.37 -1.97
N ASP A 43 -10.10 8.65 -1.77
CA ASP A 43 -9.00 8.54 -2.74
C ASP A 43 -9.08 7.24 -3.54
N LEU A 44 -9.57 7.32 -4.77
CA LEU A 44 -9.63 6.19 -5.70
C LEU A 44 -8.31 5.96 -6.46
N THR A 45 -7.29 6.77 -6.24
CA THR A 45 -5.96 6.61 -6.86
C THR A 45 -5.26 5.32 -6.39
N VAL A 46 -5.62 4.83 -5.20
CA VAL A 46 -5.06 3.63 -4.56
C VAL A 46 -4.97 2.44 -5.48
N ASP A 47 -6.03 2.16 -6.26
CA ASP A 47 -6.06 1.05 -7.22
C ASP A 47 -4.95 1.19 -8.29
N GLY A 48 -4.77 2.39 -8.83
CA GLY A 48 -3.71 2.67 -9.81
C GLY A 48 -2.31 2.67 -9.18
N THR A 49 -2.19 3.23 -7.98
CA THR A 49 -0.89 3.37 -7.30
C THR A 49 -0.33 2.03 -6.84
N LEU A 50 -1.18 1.10 -6.41
CA LEU A 50 -0.75 -0.25 -6.05
C LEU A 50 -0.15 -0.97 -7.27
N GLY A 51 -0.84 -0.91 -8.42
CA GLY A 51 -0.33 -1.47 -9.68
C GLY A 51 0.98 -0.82 -10.13
N LEU A 52 1.05 0.52 -10.08
CA LEU A 52 2.26 1.27 -10.42
C LEU A 52 3.44 0.83 -9.56
N GLY A 53 3.27 0.77 -8.23
CA GLY A 53 4.32 0.37 -7.30
C GLY A 53 4.86 -1.03 -7.59
N GLY A 54 3.95 -1.98 -7.87
CA GLY A 54 4.31 -3.36 -8.23
C GLY A 54 5.10 -3.43 -9.54
N VAL A 55 4.61 -2.79 -10.60
CA VAL A 55 5.26 -2.78 -11.92
C VAL A 55 6.63 -2.11 -11.86
N VAL A 56 6.72 -0.93 -11.24
CA VAL A 56 8.01 -0.20 -11.09
C VAL A 56 9.03 -1.06 -10.35
N ALA A 57 8.65 -1.69 -9.24
CA ALA A 57 9.56 -2.55 -8.49
C ALA A 57 10.04 -3.75 -9.33
N VAL A 58 9.12 -4.45 -10.00
CA VAL A 58 9.45 -5.63 -10.81
C VAL A 58 10.36 -5.29 -11.99
N VAL A 59 10.07 -4.22 -12.72
CA VAL A 59 10.89 -3.78 -13.86
C VAL A 59 12.29 -3.39 -13.40
N LEU A 60 12.43 -2.64 -12.30
CA LEU A 60 13.74 -2.25 -11.77
C LEU A 60 14.54 -3.46 -11.29
N ILE A 61 13.93 -4.39 -10.56
CA ILE A 61 14.60 -5.62 -10.10
C ILE A 61 15.04 -6.47 -11.29
N SER A 62 14.20 -6.61 -12.32
CA SER A 62 14.52 -7.35 -13.54
C SER A 62 15.69 -6.74 -14.31
N ASN A 63 15.88 -5.42 -14.21
CA ASN A 63 17.03 -4.70 -14.78
C ASN A 63 18.28 -4.72 -13.87
N GLY A 64 18.26 -5.49 -12.77
CA GLY A 64 19.42 -5.66 -11.89
C GLY A 64 19.59 -4.57 -10.82
N VAL A 65 18.58 -3.71 -10.61
CA VAL A 65 18.63 -2.71 -9.54
C VAL A 65 18.46 -3.42 -8.19
N PRO A 66 19.23 -3.06 -7.14
CA PRO A 66 19.08 -3.61 -5.80
C PRO A 66 17.66 -3.45 -5.27
N VAL A 67 17.11 -4.50 -4.66
CA VAL A 67 15.71 -4.52 -4.19
C VAL A 67 15.34 -3.36 -3.27
N PRO A 68 16.16 -2.94 -2.28
CA PRO A 68 15.83 -1.80 -1.44
C PRO A 68 15.67 -0.48 -2.24
N VAL A 69 16.51 -0.30 -3.27
CA VAL A 69 16.44 0.88 -4.15
C VAL A 69 15.17 0.83 -5.02
N ALA A 70 14.83 -0.34 -5.57
CA ALA A 70 13.61 -0.53 -6.33
C ALA A 70 12.35 -0.25 -5.48
N MET A 71 12.34 -0.67 -4.21
CA MET A 71 11.25 -0.37 -3.27
C MET A 71 11.15 1.13 -2.96
N LEU A 72 12.29 1.81 -2.78
CA LEU A 72 12.30 3.26 -2.55
C LEU A 72 11.78 4.02 -3.77
N ILE A 73 12.15 3.60 -4.98
CA ILE A 73 11.65 4.21 -6.22
C ILE A 73 10.15 3.94 -6.38
N ALA A 74 9.67 2.74 -6.04
CA ALA A 74 8.24 2.42 -6.05
C ALA A 74 7.45 3.29 -5.05
N PHE A 75 8.00 3.53 -3.85
CA PHE A 75 7.43 4.47 -2.89
C PHE A 75 7.36 5.89 -3.46
N LEU A 76 8.42 6.37 -4.07
CA LEU A 76 8.47 7.71 -4.70
C LEU A 76 7.52 7.82 -5.90
N ALA A 77 7.37 6.76 -6.69
CA ALA A 77 6.39 6.69 -7.77
C ALA A 77 4.96 6.79 -7.23
N GLY A 78 4.67 6.11 -6.11
CA GLY A 78 3.41 6.27 -5.39
C GLY A 78 3.19 7.69 -4.88
N CYS A 79 4.22 8.31 -4.30
CA CYS A 79 4.18 9.72 -3.89
C CYS A 79 3.86 10.65 -5.06
N ALA A 80 4.44 10.43 -6.24
CA ALA A 80 4.16 11.20 -7.44
C ALA A 80 2.72 11.03 -7.92
N ALA A 81 2.18 9.81 -7.86
CA ALA A 81 0.77 9.54 -8.17
C ALA A 81 -0.17 10.29 -7.22
N GLY A 82 0.08 10.21 -5.90
CA GLY A 82 -0.67 10.97 -4.90
C GLY A 82 -0.56 12.48 -5.08
N LEU A 83 0.61 12.98 -5.49
CA LEU A 83 0.81 14.39 -5.81
C LEU A 83 -0.05 14.82 -7.01
N CYS A 84 -0.13 14.01 -8.07
CA CYS A 84 -1.00 14.30 -9.22
C CYS A 84 -2.46 14.46 -8.79
N THR A 85 -3.00 13.51 -8.03
CA THR A 85 -4.38 13.57 -7.50
C THR A 85 -4.58 14.79 -6.61
N ALA A 86 -3.63 15.07 -5.73
CA ALA A 86 -3.67 16.22 -4.84
C ALA A 86 -3.68 17.55 -5.60
N LEU A 87 -2.89 17.69 -6.67
CA LEU A 87 -2.86 18.88 -7.51
C LEU A 87 -4.16 19.06 -8.28
N LEU A 88 -4.72 18.00 -8.87
CA LEU A 88 -6.01 18.03 -9.53
C LEU A 88 -7.12 18.52 -8.58
N ASN A 89 -7.10 18.06 -7.34
CA ASN A 89 -8.09 18.48 -6.35
C ASN A 89 -7.84 19.91 -5.84
N THR A 90 -6.62 20.24 -5.41
CA THR A 90 -6.33 21.49 -4.69
C THR A 90 -6.12 22.69 -5.59
N MET A 91 -5.58 22.51 -6.81
CA MET A 91 -5.33 23.59 -7.78
C MET A 91 -6.44 23.73 -8.79
N LEU A 92 -6.93 22.62 -9.36
CA LEU A 92 -7.98 22.65 -10.37
C LEU A 92 -9.38 22.59 -9.78
N GLY A 93 -9.53 22.32 -8.47
CA GLY A 93 -10.82 22.27 -7.80
C GLY A 93 -11.67 21.04 -8.18
N ILE A 94 -11.07 20.01 -8.78
CA ILE A 94 -11.77 18.78 -9.17
C ILE A 94 -12.17 18.02 -7.91
N PRO A 95 -13.42 17.52 -7.80
CA PRO A 95 -13.84 16.67 -6.67
C PRO A 95 -12.89 15.49 -6.46
N GLY A 96 -12.58 15.14 -5.19
CA GLY A 96 -11.57 14.14 -4.85
C GLY A 96 -11.76 12.79 -5.52
N ILE A 97 -12.99 12.28 -5.54
CA ILE A 97 -13.35 11.03 -6.22
C ILE A 97 -13.00 11.08 -7.70
N LEU A 98 -13.36 12.16 -8.38
CA LEU A 98 -13.10 12.32 -9.82
C LEU A 98 -11.61 12.50 -10.11
N ALA A 99 -10.89 13.25 -9.27
CA ALA A 99 -9.44 13.40 -9.36
C ALA A 99 -8.73 12.04 -9.22
N GLY A 100 -9.17 11.21 -8.26
CA GLY A 100 -8.65 9.85 -8.07
C GLY A 100 -8.87 8.95 -9.28
N ILE A 101 -10.09 8.94 -9.84
CA ILE A 101 -10.41 8.15 -11.04
C ILE A 101 -9.56 8.58 -12.24
N LEU A 102 -9.41 9.89 -12.46
CA LEU A 102 -8.60 10.41 -13.56
C LEU A 102 -7.14 9.98 -13.44
N THR A 103 -6.58 10.12 -12.23
CA THR A 103 -5.19 9.69 -11.97
C THR A 103 -5.03 8.17 -12.13
N GLN A 104 -5.97 7.38 -11.62
CA GLN A 104 -5.94 5.92 -11.76
C GLN A 104 -5.93 5.49 -13.23
N LEU A 105 -6.78 6.09 -14.08
CA LEU A 105 -6.84 5.79 -15.50
C LEU A 105 -5.56 6.21 -16.24
N ALA A 106 -4.99 7.36 -15.88
CA ALA A 106 -3.71 7.82 -16.43
C ALA A 106 -2.57 6.87 -16.02
N LEU A 107 -2.52 6.47 -14.76
CA LEU A 107 -1.52 5.52 -14.24
C LEU A 107 -1.61 4.16 -14.93
N TYR A 108 -2.82 3.68 -15.25
CA TYR A 108 -3.01 2.44 -15.99
C TYR A 108 -2.23 2.44 -17.31
N SER A 109 -2.30 3.51 -18.07
CA SER A 109 -1.55 3.66 -19.32
C SER A 109 -0.04 3.72 -19.07
N VAL A 110 0.39 4.45 -18.03
CA VAL A 110 1.81 4.61 -17.68
C VAL A 110 2.45 3.27 -17.31
N TYR A 111 1.84 2.51 -16.41
CA TYR A 111 2.46 1.25 -15.98
C TYR A 111 2.30 0.13 -17.01
N LEU A 112 1.31 0.21 -17.92
CA LEU A 112 1.23 -0.68 -19.07
C LEU A 112 2.41 -0.45 -20.04
N ASP A 113 2.76 0.81 -20.28
CA ASP A 113 3.92 1.18 -21.12
C ASP A 113 5.24 0.76 -20.45
N ILE A 114 5.42 1.03 -19.15
CA ILE A 114 6.60 0.62 -18.39
C ILE A 114 6.76 -0.90 -18.38
N ASN A 115 5.69 -1.65 -18.22
CA ASN A 115 5.72 -3.11 -18.15
C ASN A 115 5.93 -3.76 -19.53
N GLY A 116 5.48 -3.12 -20.60
CA GLY A 116 5.53 -3.62 -21.98
C GLY A 116 4.72 -4.89 -22.23
N LYS A 117 4.16 -5.51 -21.19
CA LYS A 117 3.37 -6.75 -21.18
C LYS A 117 2.29 -6.67 -20.11
N ALA A 118 1.22 -7.46 -20.27
CA ALA A 118 0.16 -7.52 -19.25
C ALA A 118 0.64 -8.09 -17.90
N ASN A 119 1.61 -9.00 -17.93
CA ASN A 119 2.19 -9.63 -16.75
C ASN A 119 3.71 -9.74 -16.92
N ALA A 120 4.49 -9.23 -15.95
CA ALA A 120 5.93 -9.34 -15.89
C ALA A 120 6.34 -10.22 -14.71
N PRO A 121 6.90 -11.42 -14.96
CA PRO A 121 7.40 -12.29 -13.91
C PRO A 121 8.76 -11.80 -13.38
N VAL A 122 8.97 -11.94 -12.06
CA VAL A 122 10.28 -11.81 -11.41
C VAL A 122 10.73 -13.15 -10.90
N SER A 123 11.92 -13.59 -11.34
CA SER A 123 12.47 -14.87 -10.90
C SER A 123 13.17 -14.71 -9.56
N VAL A 124 12.70 -15.47 -8.56
CA VAL A 124 13.32 -15.56 -7.23
C VAL A 124 14.73 -16.14 -7.29
N ASP A 125 14.99 -17.01 -8.28
CA ASP A 125 16.28 -17.70 -8.44
C ASP A 125 17.39 -16.77 -8.96
N LYS A 126 16.99 -15.67 -9.63
CA LYS A 126 17.94 -14.70 -10.20
C LYS A 126 18.19 -13.49 -9.32
N PHE A 127 17.23 -13.11 -8.50
CA PHE A 127 17.27 -11.87 -7.70
C PHE A 127 16.97 -12.16 -6.22
N PRO A 128 17.77 -11.62 -5.29
CA PRO A 128 17.52 -11.77 -3.85
C PRO A 128 16.31 -10.91 -3.44
N LEU A 129 15.10 -11.46 -3.53
CA LEU A 129 13.88 -10.76 -3.12
C LEU A 129 13.83 -10.64 -1.60
N VAL A 130 13.19 -9.57 -1.10
CA VAL A 130 13.00 -9.37 0.34
C VAL A 130 11.94 -10.32 0.88
N ILE A 131 10.86 -10.52 0.12
CA ILE A 131 9.74 -11.39 0.48
C ILE A 131 9.34 -12.19 -0.76
N SER A 132 9.10 -13.50 -0.59
CA SER A 132 8.60 -14.33 -1.68
C SER A 132 7.73 -15.46 -1.16
N SER A 133 6.64 -15.78 -1.88
CA SER A 133 5.79 -16.93 -1.59
C SER A 133 6.56 -18.27 -1.72
N ARG A 134 7.60 -18.33 -2.56
CA ARG A 134 8.44 -19.52 -2.71
C ARG A 134 9.24 -19.85 -1.45
N TYR A 135 9.66 -18.85 -0.66
CA TYR A 135 10.35 -19.10 0.61
C TYR A 135 9.43 -19.79 1.62
N VAL A 136 8.11 -19.56 1.54
CA VAL A 136 7.13 -20.19 2.43
C VAL A 136 6.75 -21.59 1.94
N THR A 137 6.69 -21.81 0.62
CA THR A 137 6.18 -23.06 0.03
C THR A 137 7.26 -24.10 -0.23
N ALA A 138 8.48 -23.67 -0.57
CA ALA A 138 9.61 -24.57 -0.92
C ALA A 138 10.49 -24.89 0.28
N GLY A 139 10.51 -24.04 1.30
CA GLY A 139 11.27 -24.24 2.52
C GLY A 139 10.52 -25.14 3.50
N ASN A 140 10.94 -26.38 3.67
CA ASN A 140 10.54 -27.22 4.79
C ASN A 140 11.15 -26.75 6.11
N GLU A 141 11.86 -25.65 6.14
CA GLU A 141 12.53 -25.13 7.32
C GLU A 141 11.70 -24.00 7.95
N VAL A 142 11.37 -24.16 9.20
CA VAL A 142 10.69 -23.15 10.05
C VAL A 142 11.40 -21.79 9.99
N VAL A 143 12.71 -21.78 9.71
CA VAL A 143 13.55 -20.59 9.56
C VAL A 143 13.11 -19.70 8.38
N ASP A 144 12.80 -20.29 7.23
CA ASP A 144 12.39 -19.52 6.03
C ASP A 144 10.98 -18.91 6.19
N ILE A 145 10.11 -19.65 6.88
CA ILE A 145 8.78 -19.15 7.24
C ILE A 145 8.90 -17.96 8.21
N ILE A 146 9.68 -18.11 9.28
CA ILE A 146 9.90 -17.05 10.27
C ILE A 146 10.57 -15.83 9.61
N ARG A 147 11.51 -16.04 8.69
CA ARG A 147 12.15 -14.95 7.95
C ARG A 147 11.14 -14.18 7.11
N THR A 148 10.28 -14.85 6.35
CA THR A 148 9.33 -14.20 5.43
C THR A 148 8.24 -13.44 6.20
N VAL A 149 7.62 -14.08 7.20
CA VAL A 149 6.63 -13.44 8.08
C VAL A 149 7.27 -12.33 8.90
N GLY A 150 8.47 -12.57 9.43
CA GLY A 150 9.23 -11.61 10.25
C GLY A 150 9.63 -10.36 9.46
N THR A 151 10.04 -10.50 8.20
CA THR A 151 10.34 -9.34 7.34
C THR A 151 9.10 -8.53 7.01
N ALA A 152 7.97 -9.16 6.70
CA ALA A 152 6.70 -8.45 6.49
C ALA A 152 6.26 -7.71 7.76
N LEU A 153 6.33 -8.36 8.91
CA LEU A 153 6.02 -7.76 10.21
C LEU A 153 6.93 -6.57 10.52
N LEU A 154 8.23 -6.71 10.26
CA LEU A 154 9.21 -5.63 10.44
C LEU A 154 8.84 -4.38 9.62
N PHE A 155 8.44 -4.55 8.36
CA PHE A 155 7.97 -3.43 7.53
C PHE A 155 6.73 -2.77 8.12
N VAL A 156 5.74 -3.54 8.56
CA VAL A 156 4.53 -3.02 9.19
C VAL A 156 4.86 -2.22 10.44
N VAL A 157 5.69 -2.78 11.34
CA VAL A 157 6.08 -2.11 12.59
C VAL A 157 6.86 -0.83 12.31
N LEU A 158 7.79 -0.85 11.35
CA LEU A 158 8.58 0.32 10.97
C LEU A 158 7.67 1.42 10.41
N ILE A 159 6.71 1.07 9.55
CA ILE A 159 5.73 2.00 8.99
C ILE A 159 4.86 2.60 10.11
N ILE A 160 4.35 1.77 11.02
CA ILE A 160 3.54 2.24 12.16
C ILE A 160 4.35 3.19 13.05
N ALA A 161 5.61 2.85 13.35
CA ALA A 161 6.49 3.70 14.15
C ALA A 161 6.77 5.05 13.46
N ALA A 162 7.06 5.02 12.15
CA ALA A 162 7.27 6.23 11.37
C ALA A 162 6.02 7.12 11.31
N LEU A 163 4.84 6.53 11.14
CA LEU A 163 3.57 7.25 11.15
C LEU A 163 3.22 7.79 12.54
N TYR A 164 3.46 7.02 13.58
CA TYR A 164 3.25 7.49 14.96
C TYR A 164 4.08 8.75 15.25
N TRP A 165 5.36 8.71 14.85
CA TRP A 165 6.23 9.88 14.95
C TRP A 165 5.72 11.04 14.07
N PHE A 166 5.37 10.78 12.81
CA PHE A 166 4.89 11.80 11.86
C PHE A 166 3.61 12.47 12.35
N PHE A 167 2.62 11.70 12.82
CA PHE A 167 1.35 12.26 13.33
C PHE A 167 1.50 12.98 14.69
N GLY A 168 2.62 12.84 15.37
CA GLY A 168 3.01 13.64 16.53
C GLY A 168 3.60 15.00 16.16
N THR A 169 3.96 15.24 14.88
CA THR A 169 4.48 16.53 14.42
C THR A 169 3.38 17.54 14.16
N GLU A 170 3.76 18.83 14.01
CA GLU A 170 2.82 19.92 13.68
C GLU A 170 2.05 19.63 12.37
N TYR A 171 2.72 19.05 11.36
CA TYR A 171 2.08 18.67 10.10
C TYR A 171 1.03 17.56 10.28
N GLY A 172 1.33 16.56 11.11
CA GLY A 172 0.38 15.49 11.41
C GLY A 172 -0.86 16.00 12.15
N MET A 173 -0.67 16.90 13.11
CA MET A 173 -1.77 17.56 13.82
C MET A 173 -2.60 18.43 12.86
N ALA A 174 -1.97 19.19 11.97
CA ALA A 174 -2.64 20.00 10.97
C ALA A 174 -3.48 19.17 9.98
N ILE A 175 -3.01 17.96 9.58
CA ILE A 175 -3.75 17.03 8.73
C ILE A 175 -5.01 16.53 9.47
N ARG A 176 -4.89 16.13 10.74
CA ARG A 176 -6.02 15.70 11.55
C ARG A 176 -7.07 16.81 11.71
N ALA A 177 -6.62 18.05 12.01
CA ALA A 177 -7.51 19.21 12.12
C ALA A 177 -8.23 19.48 10.79
N THR A 178 -7.53 19.38 9.66
CA THR A 178 -8.10 19.60 8.32
C THR A 178 -9.17 18.55 7.99
N GLY A 179 -8.97 17.29 8.35
CA GLY A 179 -9.97 16.24 8.16
C GLY A 179 -11.19 16.37 9.05
N CYS A 180 -11.02 16.83 10.31
CA CYS A 180 -12.14 17.05 11.20
C CYS A 180 -13.04 18.22 10.75
N ASN A 181 -12.44 19.37 10.40
CA ASN A 181 -13.17 20.54 9.92
C ASN A 181 -12.25 21.47 9.12
N SER A 182 -12.34 21.38 7.81
CA SER A 182 -11.48 22.18 6.91
C SER A 182 -11.77 23.69 6.97
N ALA A 183 -13.01 24.09 7.28
CA ALA A 183 -13.39 25.50 7.39
C ALA A 183 -12.80 26.13 8.66
N MET A 184 -12.90 25.44 9.80
CA MET A 184 -12.29 25.86 11.07
C MET A 184 -10.77 25.92 10.96
N SER A 185 -10.15 24.89 10.38
CA SER A 185 -8.70 24.86 10.19
C SER A 185 -8.16 26.03 9.37
N LYS A 186 -8.92 26.45 8.33
CA LYS A 186 -8.59 27.66 7.56
C LYS A 186 -8.70 28.93 8.40
N ALA A 187 -9.72 29.03 9.25
CA ALA A 187 -9.90 30.19 10.14
C ALA A 187 -8.76 30.31 11.17
N GLU A 188 -8.18 29.19 11.59
CA GLU A 188 -7.00 29.13 12.47
C GLU A 188 -5.67 29.35 11.73
N GLY A 189 -5.70 29.62 10.41
CA GLY A 189 -4.50 29.89 9.61
C GLY A 189 -3.81 28.67 9.03
N ILE A 190 -4.37 27.46 9.18
CA ILE A 190 -3.81 26.23 8.60
C ILE A 190 -4.04 26.22 7.08
N ASN A 191 -2.98 25.99 6.33
CA ASN A 191 -3.09 25.86 4.88
C ASN A 191 -3.61 24.47 4.50
N THR A 192 -4.93 24.33 4.41
CA THR A 192 -5.60 23.05 4.12
C THR A 192 -5.21 22.44 2.76
N LYS A 193 -4.81 23.25 1.77
CA LYS A 193 -4.30 22.73 0.51
C LYS A 193 -2.99 21.96 0.68
N ARG A 194 -2.06 22.50 1.48
CA ARG A 194 -0.77 21.85 1.76
C ARG A 194 -0.97 20.58 2.58
N THR A 195 -1.84 20.61 3.58
CA THR A 195 -2.11 19.42 4.42
C THR A 195 -2.73 18.30 3.60
N THR A 196 -3.68 18.60 2.70
CA THR A 196 -4.25 17.63 1.76
C THR A 196 -3.20 17.03 0.83
N ILE A 197 -2.31 17.87 0.25
CA ILE A 197 -1.23 17.39 -0.62
C ILE A 197 -0.32 16.43 0.13
N ILE A 198 0.15 16.79 1.32
CA ILE A 198 1.07 15.95 2.11
C ILE A 198 0.41 14.62 2.48
N ALA A 199 -0.85 14.64 2.90
CA ALA A 199 -1.57 13.43 3.27
C ALA A 199 -1.77 12.48 2.09
N LEU A 200 -2.16 12.97 0.91
CA LEU A 200 -2.33 12.17 -0.30
C LEU A 200 -1.00 11.60 -0.82
N VAL A 201 0.07 12.40 -0.78
CA VAL A 201 1.43 11.97 -1.17
C VAL A 201 1.91 10.86 -0.25
N LEU A 202 1.78 11.02 1.06
CA LEU A 202 2.22 10.01 2.03
C LEU A 202 1.41 8.72 1.89
N SER A 203 0.09 8.82 1.81
CA SER A 203 -0.81 7.67 1.64
C SER A 203 -0.47 6.86 0.40
N ASN A 204 -0.44 7.52 -0.76
CA ASN A 204 -0.14 6.85 -2.03
C ASN A 204 1.29 6.33 -2.10
N GLY A 205 2.26 6.97 -1.45
CA GLY A 205 3.60 6.42 -1.28
C GLY A 205 3.59 5.07 -0.59
N MET A 206 2.83 4.95 0.50
CA MET A 206 2.68 3.68 1.24
C MET A 206 1.97 2.61 0.42
N VAL A 207 0.95 3.00 -0.34
CA VAL A 207 0.25 2.09 -1.26
C VAL A 207 1.21 1.59 -2.35
N GLY A 208 2.05 2.47 -2.92
CA GLY A 208 3.08 2.08 -3.89
C GLY A 208 4.11 1.10 -3.30
N LEU A 209 4.53 1.31 -2.05
CA LEU A 209 5.40 0.39 -1.32
C LEU A 209 4.71 -0.96 -1.09
N ALA A 210 3.43 -0.97 -0.71
CA ALA A 210 2.65 -2.20 -0.56
C ALA A 210 2.54 -2.97 -1.88
N GLY A 211 2.35 -2.27 -3.01
CA GLY A 211 2.35 -2.84 -4.34
C GLY A 211 3.69 -3.49 -4.71
N ALA A 212 4.80 -2.84 -4.37
CA ALA A 212 6.14 -3.37 -4.57
C ALA A 212 6.40 -4.65 -3.76
N LEU A 213 5.94 -4.71 -2.51
CA LEU A 213 6.02 -5.91 -1.65
C LEU A 213 5.12 -7.01 -2.16
N LEU A 214 3.89 -6.68 -2.59
CA LEU A 214 2.94 -7.65 -3.11
C LEU A 214 3.45 -8.31 -4.39
N ALA A 215 4.01 -7.54 -5.32
CA ALA A 215 4.58 -8.06 -6.56
C ALA A 215 5.80 -8.96 -6.31
N GLN A 216 6.66 -8.63 -5.34
CA GLN A 216 7.77 -9.49 -4.92
C GLN A 216 7.25 -10.79 -4.28
N TYR A 217 6.23 -10.70 -3.42
CA TYR A 217 5.63 -11.85 -2.77
C TYR A 217 5.02 -12.83 -3.78
N GLN A 218 4.26 -12.32 -4.75
CA GLN A 218 3.62 -13.12 -5.79
C GLN A 218 4.62 -13.63 -6.85
N GLY A 219 5.76 -12.94 -7.00
CA GLY A 219 6.76 -13.23 -8.03
C GLY A 219 6.41 -12.71 -9.43
N PHE A 220 5.44 -11.83 -9.53
CA PHE A 220 5.05 -11.16 -10.78
C PHE A 220 4.32 -9.84 -10.50
N ALA A 221 4.34 -8.93 -11.47
CA ALA A 221 3.46 -7.78 -11.49
C ALA A 221 2.43 -7.93 -12.61
N ASP A 222 1.16 -7.88 -12.26
CA ASP A 222 0.03 -7.86 -13.19
C ASP A 222 -0.50 -6.43 -13.30
N VAL A 223 -0.85 -6.02 -14.51
CA VAL A 223 -1.45 -4.69 -14.79
C VAL A 223 -2.77 -4.49 -14.03
N ASN A 224 -3.46 -5.57 -13.68
CA ASN A 224 -4.73 -5.52 -12.97
C ASN A 224 -4.61 -5.78 -11.45
N MET A 225 -3.40 -5.92 -10.89
CA MET A 225 -3.21 -6.30 -9.49
C MET A 225 -3.78 -5.30 -8.48
N GLY A 226 -3.96 -4.06 -8.88
CA GLY A 226 -4.56 -3.01 -8.05
C GLY A 226 -6.08 -2.89 -8.14
N ARG A 227 -6.73 -3.57 -9.08
CA ARG A 227 -8.18 -3.44 -9.25
C ARG A 227 -8.96 -3.95 -8.06
N GLY A 228 -9.75 -3.07 -7.45
CA GLY A 228 -10.55 -3.37 -6.26
C GLY A 228 -9.76 -3.35 -4.95
N ALA A 229 -8.50 -2.95 -4.97
CA ALA A 229 -7.66 -2.83 -3.78
C ALA A 229 -8.27 -1.86 -2.76
N ILE A 230 -8.86 -0.76 -3.23
CA ILE A 230 -9.52 0.20 -2.36
C ILE A 230 -10.68 -0.41 -1.57
N VAL A 231 -11.45 -1.33 -2.18
CA VAL A 231 -12.58 -1.99 -1.50
C VAL A 231 -12.07 -2.85 -0.35
N ILE A 232 -10.98 -3.61 -0.58
CA ILE A 232 -10.33 -4.42 0.45
C ILE A 232 -9.76 -3.52 1.54
N GLY A 233 -9.08 -2.43 1.16
CA GLY A 233 -8.52 -1.45 2.09
C GLY A 233 -9.57 -0.79 2.96
N LEU A 234 -10.66 -0.30 2.38
CA LEU A 234 -11.77 0.29 3.12
C LEU A 234 -12.44 -0.73 4.05
N ALA A 235 -12.69 -1.95 3.59
CA ALA A 235 -13.27 -3.00 4.41
C ALA A 235 -12.36 -3.30 5.62
N ALA A 236 -11.05 -3.42 5.42
CA ALA A 236 -10.07 -3.64 6.48
C ALA A 236 -10.06 -2.48 7.49
N VAL A 237 -10.10 -1.23 7.02
CA VAL A 237 -10.17 -0.03 7.86
C VAL A 237 -11.46 -0.01 8.69
N ILE A 238 -12.61 -0.24 8.06
CA ILE A 238 -13.91 -0.22 8.75
C ILE A 238 -13.96 -1.31 9.82
N ILE A 239 -13.58 -2.55 9.47
CA ILE A 239 -13.55 -3.67 10.43
C ILE A 239 -12.58 -3.39 11.57
N GLY A 240 -11.39 -2.84 11.27
CA GLY A 240 -10.39 -2.49 12.28
C GLY A 240 -10.82 -1.37 13.23
N MET A 241 -11.75 -0.50 12.81
CA MET A 241 -12.27 0.58 13.65
C MET A 241 -13.36 0.13 14.62
N VAL A 242 -14.09 -0.93 14.32
CA VAL A 242 -15.19 -1.44 15.17
C VAL A 242 -14.74 -1.73 16.61
N PRO A 243 -13.66 -2.51 16.86
CA PRO A 243 -13.21 -2.79 18.23
C PRO A 243 -12.81 -1.53 19.00
N VAL A 244 -12.19 -0.56 18.32
CA VAL A 244 -11.75 0.71 18.94
C VAL A 244 -12.94 1.56 19.39
N SER A 245 -14.02 1.57 18.61
CA SER A 245 -15.25 2.30 18.97
C SER A 245 -15.91 1.74 20.22
N TYR A 246 -15.87 0.43 20.44
CA TYR A 246 -16.44 -0.19 21.64
C TYR A 246 -15.58 -0.04 22.90
N THR A 247 -14.29 0.22 22.78
CA THR A 247 -13.38 0.38 23.93
C THR A 247 -13.34 1.80 24.48
N HIS A 248 -13.91 2.78 23.76
CA HIS A 248 -13.95 4.19 24.16
C HIS A 248 -15.39 4.70 24.49
N LEU A 249 -16.36 3.79 24.61
CA LEU A 249 -17.67 4.03 25.20
C LEU A 249 -17.65 3.63 26.67
#